data_292cefa21953a46ff88957fa6c0c2c4e
#
_entry.id   292cefa21953a46ff88957fa6c0c2c4e
#
_cell.length_a   1.000
_cell.length_b   1.000
_cell.length_c   1.000
_cell.angle_alpha   90.00
_cell.angle_beta   90.00
_cell.angle_gamma   90.00
#
_symmetry.space_group_name_H-M   'P 1'
#
loop_
_entity.id
_entity.type
_entity.pdbx_description
1 polymer ?
#
loop_
_entity_poly.entity_id
_entity_poly.type
_entity_poly.pdbx_seq_one_letter_code
_entity_poly.pdbx_strand_id
1 'polypeptide(L)'
;MNEAYLEVLRPGINTTIQDKGRFHLYHIGITASGAMDQSKFQISNALVNNDLNEGALEFAYQGPCLKLVNANINIAITGNINFNILRKNSTTEEGICFKSYFLEDGDQIDIISTKNSVFGYFAVQGGFKTDKVWNSFSINTKARVGPNNGEKFSLGQKIYINKSKTEKLLEKKIDYNFLNENIIRVIKGTNYNYFSESALNIFFKEEYTVSNLSDRMGMRLEGPKLENITNTNIKSEGLVKGVIQVPADGKPIIMFCDHGTIGGYPKIAVVISADYDKVAQLPPGSKIKFKEVSLINAENYFKDHINNIEKYIREVK
;
A
#
# COMPACT_ATOMS: atom_id res chain seq x y z
N MET A 1 -8.00 11.72 32.92
CA MET A 1 -8.54 12.13 31.60
C MET A 1 -8.91 10.85 30.86
N ASN A 2 -10.09 10.81 30.26
CA ASN A 2 -10.47 9.64 29.45
C ASN A 2 -9.55 9.54 28.23
N GLU A 3 -9.12 8.32 27.90
CA GLU A 3 -8.26 8.10 26.73
C GLU A 3 -9.00 8.45 25.42
N ALA A 4 -8.25 9.02 24.47
CA ALA A 4 -8.73 9.39 23.15
C ALA A 4 -8.56 8.22 22.18
N TYR A 5 -9.59 7.89 21.41
CA TYR A 5 -9.57 6.77 20.48
C TYR A 5 -10.54 6.94 19.31
N LEU A 6 -10.31 6.14 18.29
CA LEU A 6 -11.27 5.88 17.21
C LEU A 6 -11.95 4.54 17.50
N GLU A 7 -13.27 4.54 17.62
CA GLU A 7 -14.09 3.33 17.75
C GLU A 7 -14.39 2.77 16.35
N VAL A 8 -14.14 1.49 16.15
CA VAL A 8 -14.38 0.81 14.87
C VAL A 8 -15.85 0.40 14.78
N LEU A 9 -16.65 1.18 14.07
CA LEU A 9 -18.07 0.87 13.81
C LEU A 9 -18.27 -0.10 12.66
N ARG A 10 -17.34 -0.12 11.71
CA ARG A 10 -17.19 -1.12 10.64
C ARG A 10 -15.69 -1.25 10.33
N PRO A 11 -15.10 -2.45 10.36
CA PRO A 11 -13.65 -2.59 10.21
C PRO A 11 -13.14 -2.36 8.79
N GLY A 12 -13.99 -2.42 7.77
CA GLY A 12 -13.56 -2.44 6.38
C GLY A 12 -12.84 -3.75 6.00
N ILE A 13 -12.18 -3.73 4.86
CA ILE A 13 -11.42 -4.88 4.35
C ILE A 13 -9.94 -4.65 4.63
N ASN A 14 -9.35 -5.56 5.41
CA ASN A 14 -7.92 -5.60 5.73
C ASN A 14 -7.35 -4.29 6.32
N THR A 15 -8.10 -3.62 7.20
CA THR A 15 -7.65 -2.41 7.88
C THR A 15 -6.56 -2.72 8.90
N THR A 16 -5.37 -2.16 8.70
CA THR A 16 -4.17 -2.36 9.52
C THR A 16 -3.40 -1.04 9.65
N ILE A 17 -2.58 -0.90 10.70
CA ILE A 17 -1.59 0.17 10.75
C ILE A 17 -0.42 -0.24 9.87
N GLN A 18 0.02 0.70 9.02
CA GLN A 18 1.21 0.55 8.20
C GLN A 18 2.11 1.79 8.35
N ASP A 19 3.40 1.58 8.20
CA ASP A 19 4.42 2.61 8.05
C ASP A 19 5.30 2.30 6.83
N LYS A 20 6.54 2.74 6.77
CA LYS A 20 7.41 2.39 5.66
C LYS A 20 7.96 0.96 5.73
N GLY A 21 7.68 0.23 6.81
CA GLY A 21 8.06 -1.17 7.01
C GLY A 21 9.24 -1.35 7.96
N ARG A 22 9.53 -2.62 8.27
CA ARG A 22 10.67 -3.07 9.10
C ARG A 22 11.77 -3.64 8.23
N PHE A 23 12.99 -3.17 8.46
CA PHE A 23 14.14 -3.54 7.62
C PHE A 23 15.15 -4.40 8.39
N HIS A 24 16.06 -5.03 7.65
CA HIS A 24 17.18 -5.83 8.17
C HIS A 24 16.78 -7.11 8.91
N LEU A 25 15.59 -7.69 8.63
CA LEU A 25 15.09 -8.90 9.29
C LEU A 25 14.90 -10.10 8.34
N TYR A 26 15.30 -9.95 7.07
CA TYR A 26 15.20 -11.03 6.09
C TYR A 26 15.95 -12.31 6.49
N HIS A 27 17.08 -12.16 7.20
CA HIS A 27 17.90 -13.28 7.68
C HIS A 27 17.21 -14.17 8.72
N ILE A 28 16.16 -13.66 9.38
CA ILE A 28 15.30 -14.42 10.30
C ILE A 28 13.92 -14.74 9.70
N GLY A 29 13.74 -14.56 8.40
CA GLY A 29 12.51 -14.90 7.69
C GLY A 29 11.39 -13.85 7.79
N ILE A 30 11.66 -12.65 8.28
CA ILE A 30 10.67 -11.57 8.42
C ILE A 30 10.85 -10.57 7.29
N THR A 31 9.79 -10.35 6.53
CA THR A 31 9.74 -9.35 5.44
C THR A 31 9.52 -7.93 5.96
N ALA A 32 9.83 -6.96 5.12
CA ALA A 32 9.70 -5.55 5.49
C ALA A 32 8.26 -5.14 5.79
N SER A 33 7.27 -5.73 5.13
CA SER A 33 5.88 -5.24 5.16
C SER A 33 5.80 -3.75 4.77
N GLY A 34 5.02 -2.94 5.45
CA GLY A 34 4.86 -1.52 5.16
C GLY A 34 3.70 -1.21 4.23
N ALA A 35 3.47 0.07 4.02
CA ALA A 35 2.42 0.55 3.13
C ALA A 35 2.62 0.04 1.70
N MET A 36 1.54 -0.41 1.08
CA MET A 36 1.54 -0.92 -0.30
C MET A 36 1.85 0.20 -1.30
N ASP A 37 1.31 1.40 -1.08
CA ASP A 37 1.56 2.62 -1.86
C ASP A 37 2.24 3.65 -0.95
N GLN A 38 3.57 3.70 -1.02
CA GLN A 38 4.39 4.55 -0.17
C GLN A 38 4.16 6.04 -0.44
N SER A 39 3.83 6.41 -1.67
CA SER A 39 3.57 7.81 -2.06
C SER A 39 2.34 8.35 -1.33
N LYS A 40 1.22 7.66 -1.45
CA LYS A 40 -0.05 8.08 -0.83
C LYS A 40 0.02 8.03 0.69
N PHE A 41 0.71 7.03 1.24
CA PHE A 41 0.98 6.92 2.67
C PHE A 41 1.74 8.14 3.20
N GLN A 42 2.86 8.54 2.57
CA GLN A 42 3.65 9.69 3.01
C GLN A 42 2.89 11.01 2.86
N ILE A 43 2.13 11.18 1.78
CA ILE A 43 1.29 12.36 1.55
C ILE A 43 0.21 12.47 2.63
N SER A 44 -0.42 11.35 3.06
CA SER A 44 -1.42 11.38 4.13
C SER A 44 -0.85 11.94 5.44
N ASN A 45 0.37 11.55 5.79
CA ASN A 45 1.08 12.05 6.96
C ASN A 45 1.51 13.53 6.82
N ALA A 46 1.97 13.94 5.63
CA ALA A 46 2.33 15.35 5.38
C ALA A 46 1.15 16.30 5.54
N LEU A 47 -0.04 15.89 5.10
CA LEU A 47 -1.29 16.68 5.22
C LEU A 47 -1.68 17.00 6.66
N VAL A 48 -1.28 16.17 7.63
CA VAL A 48 -1.57 16.35 9.06
C VAL A 48 -0.33 16.72 9.88
N ASN A 49 0.73 17.20 9.23
CA ASN A 49 2.00 17.59 9.89
C ASN A 49 2.66 16.47 10.72
N ASN A 50 2.51 15.23 10.33
CA ASN A 50 3.23 14.11 10.92
C ASN A 50 4.65 13.97 10.33
N ASP A 51 5.50 13.17 11.01
CA ASP A 51 6.62 12.54 10.35
C ASP A 51 6.13 11.71 9.17
N LEU A 52 6.85 11.70 8.05
CA LEU A 52 6.42 10.98 6.84
C LEU A 52 6.34 9.46 7.03
N ASN A 53 6.94 8.96 8.10
CA ASN A 53 6.94 7.55 8.49
C ASN A 53 6.08 7.26 9.73
N GLU A 54 5.23 8.20 10.14
CA GLU A 54 4.26 7.94 11.22
C GLU A 54 3.23 6.91 10.77
N GLY A 55 2.78 6.03 11.71
CA GLY A 55 1.80 5.00 11.39
C GLY A 55 0.48 5.59 10.88
N ALA A 56 -0.03 5.05 9.75
CA ALA A 56 -1.34 5.36 9.20
C ALA A 56 -2.17 4.08 9.02
N LEU A 57 -3.50 4.18 9.06
CA LEU A 57 -4.34 3.06 8.66
C LEU A 57 -4.27 2.88 7.15
N GLU A 58 -3.99 1.66 6.73
CA GLU A 58 -4.15 1.18 5.35
C GLU A 58 -5.36 0.25 5.31
N PHE A 59 -6.16 0.36 4.27
CA PHE A 59 -7.31 -0.51 3.99
C PHE A 59 -7.38 -0.82 2.49
N ALA A 60 -8.07 -1.91 2.14
CA ALA A 60 -8.25 -2.32 0.75
C ALA A 60 -9.74 -2.32 0.37
N TYR A 61 -10.09 -1.79 -0.80
CA TYR A 61 -11.42 -1.76 -1.43
C TYR A 61 -12.49 -1.03 -0.61
N GLN A 62 -12.81 -1.47 0.60
CA GLN A 62 -13.72 -0.84 1.53
C GLN A 62 -12.96 -0.50 2.81
N GLY A 63 -12.96 0.78 3.19
CA GLY A 63 -12.32 1.23 4.42
C GLY A 63 -13.20 1.09 5.65
N PRO A 64 -12.66 1.45 6.83
CA PRO A 64 -13.39 1.41 8.07
C PRO A 64 -14.44 2.54 8.17
N CYS A 65 -15.47 2.33 8.99
CA CYS A 65 -16.26 3.41 9.60
C CYS A 65 -15.75 3.59 11.03
N LEU A 66 -15.31 4.80 11.36
CA LEU A 66 -14.66 5.14 12.62
C LEU A 66 -15.39 6.29 13.29
N LYS A 67 -15.58 6.21 14.63
CA LYS A 67 -16.10 7.29 15.45
C LYS A 67 -15.01 7.84 16.34
N LEU A 68 -14.81 9.16 16.32
CA LEU A 68 -13.88 9.84 17.21
C LEU A 68 -14.48 9.97 18.61
N VAL A 69 -13.71 9.58 19.63
CA VAL A 69 -14.15 9.63 21.03
C VAL A 69 -13.09 10.30 21.91
N ASN A 70 -13.54 11.25 22.73
CA ASN A 70 -12.74 12.02 23.68
C ASN A 70 -11.58 12.81 23.03
N ALA A 71 -11.76 13.28 21.78
CA ALA A 71 -10.72 14.00 21.07
C ALA A 71 -11.27 15.03 20.07
N ASN A 72 -10.42 16.02 19.77
CA ASN A 72 -10.53 16.88 18.60
C ASN A 72 -9.21 16.82 17.84
N ILE A 73 -9.23 16.47 16.54
CA ILE A 73 -8.01 16.10 15.84
C ILE A 73 -8.06 16.37 14.34
N ASN A 74 -6.90 16.66 13.75
CA ASN A 74 -6.77 16.73 12.29
C ASN A 74 -6.50 15.34 11.70
N ILE A 75 -7.17 15.07 10.58
CA ILE A 75 -7.02 13.81 9.81
C ILE A 75 -6.80 14.11 8.35
N ALA A 76 -6.27 13.13 7.61
CA ALA A 76 -6.24 13.16 6.15
C ALA A 76 -6.52 11.78 5.58
N ILE A 77 -7.19 11.75 4.42
CA ILE A 77 -7.44 10.54 3.64
C ILE A 77 -6.80 10.71 2.26
N THR A 78 -6.00 9.72 1.87
CA THR A 78 -5.35 9.68 0.55
C THR A 78 -5.65 8.36 -0.16
N GLY A 79 -5.79 8.44 -1.48
CA GLY A 79 -6.24 7.36 -2.34
C GLY A 79 -7.29 7.86 -3.32
N ASN A 80 -7.80 6.98 -4.16
CA ASN A 80 -8.99 7.26 -4.98
C ASN A 80 -10.20 6.64 -4.28
N ILE A 81 -10.86 7.40 -3.39
CA ILE A 81 -11.77 6.88 -2.36
C ILE A 81 -13.03 7.71 -2.27
N ASN A 82 -14.17 7.04 -2.07
CA ASN A 82 -15.43 7.64 -1.62
C ASN A 82 -15.52 7.53 -0.10
N PHE A 83 -15.70 8.65 0.57
CA PHE A 83 -15.95 8.68 2.00
C PHE A 83 -16.82 9.86 2.41
N ASN A 84 -17.48 9.74 3.55
CA ASN A 84 -18.29 10.79 4.18
C ASN A 84 -17.76 11.10 5.57
N ILE A 85 -17.92 12.36 5.98
CA ILE A 85 -17.75 12.82 7.35
C ILE A 85 -19.15 13.08 7.92
N LEU A 86 -19.52 12.32 8.93
CA LEU A 86 -20.79 12.49 9.66
C LEU A 86 -20.49 13.29 10.91
N ARG A 87 -20.94 14.53 10.92
CA ARG A 87 -20.73 15.42 12.05
C ARG A 87 -21.65 15.09 13.22
N LYS A 88 -21.23 15.40 14.44
CA LYS A 88 -22.03 15.21 15.66
C LYS A 88 -23.42 15.83 15.59
N ASN A 89 -23.59 16.94 14.86
CA ASN A 89 -24.86 17.61 14.63
C ASN A 89 -25.74 16.94 13.57
N SER A 90 -25.41 15.71 13.13
CA SER A 90 -26.13 14.94 12.11
C SER A 90 -26.02 15.49 10.69
N THR A 91 -25.14 16.44 10.42
CA THR A 91 -24.82 16.83 9.04
C THR A 91 -23.82 15.87 8.43
N THR A 92 -23.95 15.61 7.14
CA THR A 92 -23.02 14.76 6.36
C THR A 92 -22.33 15.61 5.31
N GLU A 93 -21.01 15.46 5.24
CA GLU A 93 -20.14 16.11 4.27
C GLU A 93 -19.48 15.01 3.40
N GLU A 94 -19.58 15.14 2.08
CA GLU A 94 -18.82 14.28 1.18
C GLU A 94 -17.34 14.66 1.24
N GLY A 95 -16.48 13.70 1.50
CA GLY A 95 -15.05 13.92 1.67
C GLY A 95 -14.29 13.99 0.35
N ILE A 96 -13.26 14.82 0.33
CA ILE A 96 -12.31 14.96 -0.79
C ILE A 96 -10.98 14.36 -0.37
N CYS A 97 -10.45 13.42 -1.16
CA CYS A 97 -9.13 12.84 -0.92
C CYS A 97 -8.02 13.87 -1.08
N PHE A 98 -6.86 13.60 -0.46
CA PHE A 98 -5.70 14.51 -0.46
C PHE A 98 -5.99 15.88 0.15
N LYS A 99 -6.90 15.91 1.12
CA LYS A 99 -7.29 17.08 1.89
C LYS A 99 -7.25 16.76 3.38
N SER A 100 -6.85 17.75 4.21
CA SER A 100 -6.93 17.64 5.66
C SER A 100 -8.29 18.09 6.18
N TYR A 101 -8.78 17.45 7.26
CA TYR A 101 -10.03 17.75 7.93
C TYR A 101 -9.81 17.84 9.43
N PHE A 102 -10.59 18.70 10.10
CA PHE A 102 -10.66 18.73 11.54
C PHE A 102 -11.92 17.99 11.99
N LEU A 103 -11.74 17.01 12.87
CA LEU A 103 -12.81 16.27 13.51
C LEU A 103 -12.95 16.67 14.96
N GLU A 104 -14.19 16.73 15.43
CA GLU A 104 -14.55 16.96 16.84
C GLU A 104 -15.06 15.67 17.49
N ASP A 105 -15.04 15.65 18.83
CA ASP A 105 -15.56 14.52 19.60
C ASP A 105 -16.98 14.15 19.20
N GLY A 106 -17.18 12.90 18.81
CA GLY A 106 -18.44 12.34 18.32
C GLY A 106 -18.58 12.32 16.80
N ASP A 107 -17.73 13.01 16.03
CA ASP A 107 -17.72 12.92 14.57
C ASP A 107 -17.35 11.50 14.12
N GLN A 108 -17.86 11.12 12.94
CA GLN A 108 -17.58 9.82 12.33
C GLN A 108 -17.02 10.01 10.92
N ILE A 109 -16.15 9.08 10.54
CA ILE A 109 -15.64 8.94 9.17
C ILE A 109 -16.14 7.61 8.62
N ASP A 110 -16.88 7.66 7.54
CA ASP A 110 -17.35 6.46 6.82
C ASP A 110 -16.61 6.32 5.49
N ILE A 111 -15.62 5.44 5.42
CA ILE A 111 -14.84 5.16 4.21
C ILE A 111 -15.54 4.06 3.43
N ILE A 112 -16.28 4.45 2.37
CA ILE A 112 -17.25 3.60 1.69
C ILE A 112 -16.56 2.61 0.74
N SER A 113 -15.72 3.12 -0.17
CA SER A 113 -15.05 2.28 -1.19
C SER A 113 -13.90 3.01 -1.87
N THR A 114 -12.96 2.26 -2.42
CA THR A 114 -12.02 2.78 -3.44
C THR A 114 -12.69 2.85 -4.81
N LYS A 115 -12.16 3.72 -5.69
CA LYS A 115 -12.60 3.90 -7.08
C LYS A 115 -11.46 3.47 -8.00
N ASN A 116 -11.63 2.38 -8.76
CA ASN A 116 -10.62 1.88 -9.71
C ASN A 116 -9.20 1.80 -9.11
N SER A 117 -9.13 1.50 -7.81
CA SER A 117 -7.89 1.36 -7.05
C SER A 117 -8.09 0.36 -5.92
N VAL A 118 -7.00 -0.03 -5.23
CA VAL A 118 -7.06 -1.05 -4.17
C VAL A 118 -6.90 -0.43 -2.79
N PHE A 119 -5.83 0.32 -2.56
CA PHE A 119 -5.43 0.78 -1.22
C PHE A 119 -5.73 2.25 -0.98
N GLY A 120 -6.15 2.53 0.26
CA GLY A 120 -6.27 3.88 0.78
C GLY A 120 -5.64 4.02 2.15
N TYR A 121 -5.36 5.27 2.52
CA TYR A 121 -4.67 5.61 3.77
C TYR A 121 -5.47 6.64 4.56
N PHE A 122 -5.50 6.45 5.87
CA PHE A 122 -6.09 7.38 6.83
C PHE A 122 -5.02 7.73 7.87
N ALA A 123 -4.59 8.98 7.90
CA ALA A 123 -3.63 9.51 8.84
C ALA A 123 -4.31 10.39 9.89
N VAL A 124 -3.82 10.33 11.13
CA VAL A 124 -4.26 11.11 12.28
C VAL A 124 -3.10 11.95 12.78
N GLN A 125 -3.30 13.22 13.07
CA GLN A 125 -2.23 14.08 13.60
C GLN A 125 -1.67 13.53 14.92
N GLY A 126 -0.35 13.30 14.96
CA GLY A 126 0.36 12.70 16.09
C GLY A 126 0.34 11.17 16.10
N GLY A 127 -0.34 10.52 15.15
CA GLY A 127 -0.34 9.07 14.98
C GLY A 127 -1.14 8.30 16.04
N PHE A 128 -0.99 6.99 16.01
CA PHE A 128 -1.69 6.04 16.88
C PHE A 128 -0.86 5.70 18.12
N LYS A 129 -1.52 5.58 19.27
CA LYS A 129 -0.91 5.16 20.53
C LYS A 129 -0.74 3.64 20.54
N THR A 130 0.38 3.18 20.02
CA THR A 130 0.73 1.77 19.95
C THR A 130 2.24 1.59 19.90
N ASP A 131 2.75 0.43 20.34
CA ASP A 131 4.16 0.13 20.33
C ASP A 131 4.63 -0.36 18.95
N LYS A 132 5.86 0.00 18.61
CA LYS A 132 6.55 -0.55 17.45
C LYS A 132 7.03 -1.97 17.74
N VAL A 133 6.81 -2.85 16.78
CA VAL A 133 7.41 -4.20 16.79
C VAL A 133 8.56 -4.22 15.80
N TRP A 134 9.79 -4.43 16.33
CA TRP A 134 11.04 -4.32 15.55
C TRP A 134 11.13 -3.00 14.77
N ASN A 135 10.98 -1.88 15.49
CA ASN A 135 11.06 -0.51 14.98
C ASN A 135 10.02 -0.13 13.90
N SER A 136 8.91 -0.88 13.75
CA SER A 136 7.86 -0.59 12.77
C SER A 136 6.47 -0.74 13.37
N PHE A 137 5.55 0.12 12.92
CA PHE A 137 4.11 0.00 13.19
C PHE A 137 3.40 -0.94 12.22
N SER A 138 4.08 -1.41 11.18
CA SER A 138 3.43 -2.23 10.15
C SER A 138 2.93 -3.55 10.69
N ILE A 139 1.67 -3.85 10.38
CA ILE A 139 1.02 -5.12 10.70
C ILE A 139 1.13 -6.06 9.50
N ASN A 140 1.73 -7.23 9.71
CA ASN A 140 1.71 -8.35 8.78
C ASN A 140 0.75 -9.43 9.32
N THR A 141 -0.43 -9.50 8.75
CA THR A 141 -1.48 -10.41 9.23
C THR A 141 -1.20 -11.88 8.95
N LYS A 142 -0.38 -12.19 7.95
CA LYS A 142 0.02 -13.58 7.62
C LYS A 142 1.06 -14.11 8.60
N ALA A 143 2.06 -13.30 8.91
CA ALA A 143 3.10 -13.65 9.89
C ALA A 143 2.68 -13.38 11.34
N ARG A 144 1.55 -12.72 11.58
CA ARG A 144 1.09 -12.22 12.89
C ARG A 144 2.15 -11.38 13.59
N VAL A 145 2.72 -10.42 12.85
CA VAL A 145 3.77 -9.53 13.33
C VAL A 145 3.29 -8.08 13.27
N GLY A 146 3.53 -7.33 14.33
CA GLY A 146 3.17 -5.92 14.43
C GLY A 146 2.26 -5.62 15.61
N PRO A 147 1.85 -4.35 15.79
CA PRO A 147 0.85 -3.94 16.78
C PRO A 147 -0.44 -4.75 16.62
N ASN A 148 -1.36 -4.59 17.59
CA ASN A 148 -2.65 -5.29 17.57
C ASN A 148 -2.50 -6.82 17.40
N ASN A 149 -1.45 -7.42 18.03
CA ASN A 149 -1.11 -8.85 17.92
C ASN A 149 -0.90 -9.33 16.47
N GLY A 150 -0.51 -8.43 15.56
CA GLY A 150 -0.35 -8.75 14.16
C GLY A 150 -1.67 -9.00 13.42
N GLU A 151 -2.79 -8.53 13.94
CA GLU A 151 -4.13 -8.75 13.37
C GLU A 151 -4.72 -7.44 12.82
N LYS A 152 -5.60 -7.56 11.83
CA LYS A 152 -6.42 -6.44 11.35
C LYS A 152 -7.42 -6.00 12.42
N PHE A 153 -7.87 -4.77 12.34
CA PHE A 153 -8.88 -4.25 13.26
C PHE A 153 -10.26 -4.89 13.03
N SER A 154 -11.03 -5.01 14.10
CA SER A 154 -12.36 -5.63 14.15
C SER A 154 -13.42 -4.70 14.72
N LEU A 155 -14.69 -5.04 14.48
CA LEU A 155 -15.86 -4.30 14.97
C LEU A 155 -15.79 -4.10 16.49
N GLY A 156 -16.09 -2.89 16.95
CA GLY A 156 -16.10 -2.50 18.36
C GLY A 156 -14.72 -2.27 18.98
N GLN A 157 -13.65 -2.50 18.25
CA GLN A 157 -12.28 -2.28 18.73
C GLN A 157 -11.98 -0.78 18.84
N LYS A 158 -11.15 -0.41 19.82
CA LYS A 158 -10.68 0.95 20.03
C LYS A 158 -9.26 1.09 19.47
N ILE A 159 -9.05 2.06 18.60
CA ILE A 159 -7.74 2.43 18.08
C ILE A 159 -7.32 3.71 18.80
N TYR A 160 -6.44 3.58 19.80
CA TYR A 160 -6.00 4.71 20.61
C TYR A 160 -5.12 5.66 19.80
N ILE A 161 -5.25 6.97 20.06
CA ILE A 161 -4.48 8.03 19.41
C ILE A 161 -3.59 8.76 20.42
N ASN A 162 -2.44 9.27 19.95
CA ASN A 162 -1.44 9.88 20.83
C ASN A 162 -1.88 11.24 21.39
N LYS A 163 -2.65 12.02 20.61
CA LYS A 163 -3.10 13.36 20.99
C LYS A 163 -4.62 13.39 21.10
N SER A 164 -5.14 13.87 22.21
CA SER A 164 -6.59 14.04 22.43
C SER A 164 -7.11 15.40 21.97
N LYS A 165 -6.26 16.42 21.95
CA LYS A 165 -6.60 17.78 21.51
C LYS A 165 -5.47 18.32 20.65
N THR A 166 -5.79 18.70 19.43
CA THR A 166 -4.88 19.39 18.51
C THR A 166 -5.51 20.72 18.10
N GLU A 167 -4.68 21.70 17.79
CA GLU A 167 -5.16 22.92 17.16
C GLU A 167 -5.66 22.57 15.75
N LYS A 168 -6.74 23.23 15.34
CA LYS A 168 -7.24 23.11 13.97
C LYS A 168 -6.19 23.68 13.02
N LEU A 169 -5.63 22.82 12.19
CA LEU A 169 -4.71 23.24 11.13
C LEU A 169 -5.46 24.06 10.07
N LEU A 170 -4.73 24.93 9.38
CA LEU A 170 -5.21 25.46 8.11
C LEU A 170 -5.52 24.30 7.18
N GLU A 171 -6.62 24.42 6.45
CA GLU A 171 -7.01 23.40 5.49
C GLU A 171 -5.90 23.24 4.42
N LYS A 172 -5.42 22.02 4.25
CA LYS A 172 -4.41 21.65 3.26
C LYS A 172 -5.05 20.77 2.22
N LYS A 173 -4.73 21.00 0.97
CA LYS A 173 -5.22 20.20 -0.16
C LYS A 173 -4.11 20.06 -1.21
N ILE A 174 -4.02 18.90 -1.81
CA ILE A 174 -3.14 18.58 -2.93
C ILE A 174 -4.02 18.21 -4.12
N ASP A 175 -3.73 18.79 -5.27
CA ASP A 175 -4.30 18.35 -6.55
C ASP A 175 -3.45 17.18 -7.09
N TYR A 176 -3.81 15.97 -6.63
CA TYR A 176 -3.04 14.76 -6.93
C TYR A 176 -3.40 14.21 -8.30
N ASN A 177 -2.39 14.07 -9.16
CA ASN A 177 -2.57 13.50 -10.49
C ASN A 177 -2.43 11.96 -10.46
N PHE A 178 -3.52 11.25 -10.78
CA PHE A 178 -3.53 9.79 -10.89
C PHE A 178 -3.01 9.37 -12.27
N LEU A 179 -1.89 8.64 -12.29
CA LEU A 179 -1.36 8.06 -13.53
C LEU A 179 -2.16 6.81 -13.89
N ASN A 180 -2.85 6.85 -15.03
CA ASN A 180 -3.62 5.71 -15.58
C ASN A 180 -2.84 5.02 -16.72
N GLU A 181 -1.64 4.56 -16.45
CA GLU A 181 -0.85 3.82 -17.42
C GLU A 181 -0.90 2.32 -17.15
N ASN A 182 -1.24 1.53 -18.17
CA ASN A 182 -1.28 0.07 -18.10
C ASN A 182 0.09 -0.58 -18.40
N ILE A 183 1.11 0.22 -18.70
CA ILE A 183 2.48 -0.25 -18.97
C ILE A 183 3.25 -0.31 -17.65
N ILE A 184 3.76 -1.48 -17.31
CA ILE A 184 4.60 -1.72 -16.14
C ILE A 184 6.04 -1.90 -16.60
N ARG A 185 6.92 -0.97 -16.18
CA ARG A 185 8.34 -1.03 -16.52
C ARG A 185 9.05 -2.02 -15.61
N VAL A 186 9.92 -2.83 -16.22
CA VAL A 186 10.66 -3.89 -15.53
C VAL A 186 12.12 -3.93 -15.97
N ILE A 187 12.99 -4.42 -15.10
CA ILE A 187 14.33 -4.88 -15.44
C ILE A 187 14.38 -6.41 -15.48
N LYS A 188 15.37 -7.00 -16.14
CA LYS A 188 15.57 -8.45 -16.18
C LYS A 188 15.74 -9.03 -14.78
N GLY A 189 15.09 -10.15 -14.52
CA GLY A 189 15.23 -10.90 -13.27
C GLY A 189 16.52 -11.76 -13.27
N THR A 190 16.86 -12.27 -12.09
CA THR A 190 18.08 -13.09 -11.91
C THR A 190 18.05 -14.42 -12.67
N ASN A 191 16.87 -14.93 -12.99
CA ASN A 191 16.68 -16.17 -13.74
C ASN A 191 16.09 -15.93 -15.15
N TYR A 192 16.28 -14.72 -15.70
CA TYR A 192 15.77 -14.35 -17.04
C TYR A 192 16.13 -15.36 -18.12
N ASN A 193 17.37 -15.87 -18.10
CA ASN A 193 17.89 -16.85 -19.07
C ASN A 193 17.30 -18.28 -18.89
N TYR A 194 16.43 -18.50 -17.90
CA TYR A 194 15.75 -19.78 -17.70
C TYR A 194 14.48 -19.89 -18.55
N PHE A 195 14.10 -18.83 -19.24
CA PHE A 195 12.93 -18.76 -20.10
C PHE A 195 13.33 -18.89 -21.59
N SER A 196 12.51 -19.56 -22.38
CA SER A 196 12.70 -19.63 -23.84
C SER A 196 12.53 -18.25 -24.47
N GLU A 197 13.13 -18.04 -25.65
CA GLU A 197 12.90 -16.81 -26.43
C GLU A 197 11.41 -16.58 -26.72
N SER A 198 10.67 -17.66 -27.00
CA SER A 198 9.22 -17.60 -27.17
C SER A 198 8.51 -17.07 -25.92
N ALA A 199 8.85 -17.61 -24.72
CA ALA A 199 8.27 -17.15 -23.47
C ALA A 199 8.61 -15.68 -23.17
N LEU A 200 9.85 -15.25 -23.43
CA LEU A 200 10.25 -13.85 -23.28
C LEU A 200 9.51 -12.92 -24.25
N ASN A 201 9.33 -13.35 -25.49
CA ASN A 201 8.52 -12.60 -26.47
C ASN A 201 7.04 -12.47 -26.02
N ILE A 202 6.46 -13.55 -25.51
CA ILE A 202 5.11 -13.56 -24.94
C ILE A 202 5.03 -12.59 -23.76
N PHE A 203 5.97 -12.66 -22.82
CA PHE A 203 5.99 -11.83 -21.62
C PHE A 203 5.93 -10.32 -21.92
N PHE A 204 6.64 -9.85 -22.95
CA PHE A 204 6.68 -8.43 -23.31
C PHE A 204 5.62 -7.98 -24.34
N LYS A 205 5.09 -8.88 -25.16
CA LYS A 205 4.14 -8.50 -26.22
C LYS A 205 2.68 -8.64 -25.79
N GLU A 206 2.40 -9.64 -24.97
CA GLU A 206 1.05 -9.99 -24.59
C GLU A 206 0.54 -9.19 -23.38
N GLU A 207 -0.77 -9.19 -23.20
CA GLU A 207 -1.46 -8.53 -22.12
C GLU A 207 -1.77 -9.53 -21.00
N TYR A 208 -1.60 -9.10 -19.75
CA TYR A 208 -1.94 -9.86 -18.56
C TYR A 208 -3.06 -9.17 -17.80
N THR A 209 -3.93 -9.97 -17.17
CA THR A 209 -5.03 -9.47 -16.34
C THR A 209 -4.76 -9.75 -14.87
N VAL A 210 -4.97 -8.75 -14.01
CA VAL A 210 -4.84 -8.91 -12.55
C VAL A 210 -5.93 -9.85 -12.04
N SER A 211 -5.52 -10.91 -11.35
CA SER A 211 -6.41 -11.91 -10.77
C SER A 211 -7.06 -11.43 -9.47
N ASN A 212 -8.24 -11.94 -9.15
CA ASN A 212 -8.91 -11.74 -7.86
C ASN A 212 -8.22 -12.48 -6.69
N LEU A 213 -7.24 -13.34 -6.96
CA LEU A 213 -6.43 -14.04 -5.96
C LEU A 213 -5.22 -13.23 -5.49
N SER A 214 -5.20 -11.93 -5.76
CA SER A 214 -4.13 -11.02 -5.33
C SER A 214 -4.34 -10.57 -3.88
N ASP A 215 -3.25 -10.50 -3.11
CA ASP A 215 -3.22 -9.98 -1.74
C ASP A 215 -1.92 -9.20 -1.48
N ARG A 216 -1.64 -8.85 -0.21
CA ARG A 216 -0.40 -8.14 0.17
C ARG A 216 0.88 -8.96 0.00
N MET A 217 0.79 -10.29 -0.22
CA MET A 217 1.96 -11.14 -0.53
C MET A 217 2.36 -11.04 -2.00
N GLY A 218 1.36 -10.94 -2.91
CA GLY A 218 1.65 -10.86 -4.33
C GLY A 218 0.41 -10.71 -5.20
N MET A 219 0.62 -10.11 -6.36
CA MET A 219 -0.36 -9.98 -7.43
C MET A 219 -0.23 -11.14 -8.40
N ARG A 220 -1.25 -11.97 -8.47
CA ARG A 220 -1.34 -13.04 -9.48
C ARG A 220 -1.88 -12.50 -10.78
N LEU A 221 -1.28 -12.94 -11.88
CA LEU A 221 -1.68 -12.51 -13.22
C LEU A 221 -2.26 -13.69 -14.01
N GLU A 222 -3.32 -13.42 -14.73
CA GLU A 222 -3.92 -14.32 -15.71
C GLU A 222 -3.52 -13.88 -17.12
N GLY A 223 -3.17 -14.83 -17.97
CA GLY A 223 -2.73 -14.55 -19.36
C GLY A 223 -2.03 -15.75 -19.97
N PRO A 224 -1.29 -15.53 -21.06
CA PRO A 224 -0.53 -16.60 -21.72
C PRO A 224 0.48 -17.24 -20.75
N LYS A 225 0.65 -18.55 -20.86
CA LYS A 225 1.61 -19.30 -20.07
C LYS A 225 3.03 -19.02 -20.56
N LEU A 226 3.95 -18.87 -19.60
CA LEU A 226 5.37 -18.70 -19.85
C LEU A 226 6.10 -20.03 -19.59
N GLU A 227 6.71 -20.59 -20.64
CA GLU A 227 7.42 -21.86 -20.57
C GLU A 227 8.88 -21.64 -20.17
N ASN A 228 9.34 -22.38 -19.17
CA ASN A 228 10.75 -22.45 -18.78
C ASN A 228 11.46 -23.51 -19.61
N ILE A 229 12.71 -23.23 -19.99
CA ILE A 229 13.63 -24.21 -20.61
C ILE A 229 14.37 -25.07 -19.58
N THR A 230 14.23 -24.72 -18.28
CA THR A 230 14.84 -25.44 -17.17
C THR A 230 13.75 -25.92 -16.21
N ASN A 231 14.13 -26.56 -15.11
CA ASN A 231 13.19 -26.98 -14.08
C ASN A 231 12.47 -25.77 -13.49
N THR A 232 11.16 -25.85 -13.36
CA THR A 232 10.30 -24.81 -12.77
C THR A 232 10.50 -24.61 -11.26
N ASN A 233 11.07 -25.61 -10.58
CA ASN A 233 11.48 -25.53 -9.18
C ASN A 233 13.01 -25.38 -9.13
N ILE A 234 13.47 -24.22 -8.69
CA ILE A 234 14.88 -23.94 -8.48
C ILE A 234 15.20 -23.98 -6.97
N LYS A 235 16.48 -24.02 -6.63
CA LYS A 235 16.90 -23.81 -5.23
C LYS A 235 16.35 -22.46 -4.76
N SER A 236 15.76 -22.43 -3.55
CA SER A 236 15.23 -21.20 -2.99
C SER A 236 16.28 -20.11 -2.88
N GLU A 237 15.96 -18.93 -3.40
CA GLU A 237 16.78 -17.73 -3.42
C GLU A 237 16.05 -16.60 -2.71
N GLY A 238 16.79 -15.54 -2.31
CA GLY A 238 16.20 -14.35 -1.72
C GLY A 238 15.16 -13.70 -2.64
N LEU A 239 14.07 -13.21 -2.07
CA LEU A 239 13.05 -12.44 -2.77
C LEU A 239 13.10 -10.98 -2.33
N VAL A 240 12.73 -10.09 -3.23
CA VAL A 240 12.50 -8.68 -2.94
C VAL A 240 11.17 -8.23 -3.51
N LYS A 241 10.63 -7.15 -2.98
CA LYS A 241 9.43 -6.50 -3.49
C LYS A 241 9.57 -6.15 -4.97
N GLY A 242 8.55 -6.44 -5.77
CA GLY A 242 8.53 -6.18 -7.21
C GLY A 242 9.08 -7.33 -8.07
N VAL A 243 9.71 -8.36 -7.49
CA VAL A 243 10.12 -9.55 -8.25
C VAL A 243 8.91 -10.21 -8.90
N ILE A 244 9.05 -10.63 -10.15
CA ILE A 244 8.05 -11.39 -10.90
C ILE A 244 8.51 -12.84 -10.99
N GLN A 245 7.87 -13.71 -10.22
CA GLN A 245 8.11 -15.16 -10.26
C GLN A 245 7.16 -15.84 -11.23
N VAL A 246 7.63 -16.92 -11.85
CA VAL A 246 6.82 -17.78 -12.73
C VAL A 246 6.83 -19.21 -12.19
N PRO A 247 5.76 -19.62 -11.47
CA PRO A 247 5.58 -21.00 -11.01
C PRO A 247 5.36 -22.00 -12.15
N ALA A 248 5.17 -23.27 -11.82
CA ALA A 248 5.02 -24.36 -12.78
C ALA A 248 3.78 -24.24 -13.70
N ASP A 249 2.76 -23.49 -13.27
CA ASP A 249 1.56 -23.21 -14.08
C ASP A 249 1.81 -22.16 -15.19
N GLY A 250 3.00 -21.55 -15.21
CA GLY A 250 3.42 -20.54 -16.18
C GLY A 250 2.81 -19.16 -15.98
N LYS A 251 2.08 -18.90 -14.88
CA LYS A 251 1.42 -17.62 -14.63
C LYS A 251 2.27 -16.72 -13.74
N PRO A 252 2.59 -15.47 -14.18
CA PRO A 252 3.44 -14.58 -13.40
C PRO A 252 2.79 -14.15 -12.08
N ILE A 253 3.62 -13.97 -11.04
CA ILE A 253 3.23 -13.42 -9.74
C ILE A 253 4.18 -12.29 -9.39
N ILE A 254 3.67 -11.07 -9.22
CA ILE A 254 4.46 -9.91 -8.77
C ILE A 254 4.48 -9.91 -7.24
N MET A 255 5.67 -9.99 -6.62
CA MET A 255 5.83 -10.01 -5.17
C MET A 255 5.55 -8.64 -4.56
N PHE A 256 4.69 -8.62 -3.50
CA PHE A 256 4.31 -7.42 -2.77
C PHE A 256 4.96 -7.32 -1.38
N CYS A 257 4.51 -6.40 -0.54
CA CYS A 257 5.16 -6.04 0.72
C CYS A 257 5.29 -7.19 1.72
N ASP A 258 4.32 -8.11 1.76
CA ASP A 258 4.27 -9.22 2.72
C ASP A 258 4.73 -10.56 2.11
N HIS A 259 5.47 -10.51 0.96
CA HIS A 259 6.01 -11.69 0.30
C HIS A 259 6.90 -12.53 1.21
N GLY A 260 7.14 -13.79 0.89
CA GLY A 260 8.14 -14.63 1.58
C GLY A 260 9.55 -14.08 1.39
N THR A 261 10.44 -14.26 2.36
CA THR A 261 11.85 -13.80 2.25
C THR A 261 12.68 -14.59 1.24
N ILE A 262 12.25 -15.81 0.94
CA ILE A 262 12.84 -16.68 -0.06
C ILE A 262 11.76 -17.30 -0.95
N GLY A 263 12.14 -17.72 -2.17
CA GLY A 263 11.25 -18.42 -3.09
C GLY A 263 12.02 -19.30 -4.07
N GLY A 264 11.38 -20.40 -4.46
CA GLY A 264 11.96 -21.44 -5.32
C GLY A 264 11.44 -21.44 -6.77
N TYR A 265 10.87 -20.34 -7.24
CA TYR A 265 10.42 -20.20 -8.63
C TYR A 265 11.33 -19.24 -9.41
N PRO A 266 11.56 -19.49 -10.72
CA PRO A 266 12.34 -18.60 -11.55
C PRO A 266 11.79 -17.17 -11.58
N LYS A 267 12.70 -16.21 -11.56
CA LYS A 267 12.43 -14.77 -11.54
C LYS A 267 12.68 -14.20 -12.93
N ILE A 268 11.61 -13.94 -13.71
CA ILE A 268 11.72 -13.45 -15.08
C ILE A 268 12.12 -11.98 -15.12
N ALA A 269 11.59 -11.16 -14.23
CA ALA A 269 11.77 -9.71 -14.21
C ALA A 269 11.61 -9.15 -12.79
N VAL A 270 11.91 -7.85 -12.64
CA VAL A 270 11.62 -7.07 -11.43
C VAL A 270 10.95 -5.77 -11.84
N VAL A 271 9.80 -5.45 -11.28
CA VAL A 271 9.14 -4.15 -11.45
C VAL A 271 10.05 -3.05 -10.90
N ILE A 272 10.27 -1.98 -11.67
CA ILE A 272 11.08 -0.86 -11.20
C ILE A 272 10.41 -0.14 -10.02
N SER A 273 11.21 0.41 -9.12
CA SER A 273 10.70 1.05 -7.89
C SER A 273 9.71 2.20 -8.16
N ALA A 274 9.89 2.91 -9.28
CA ALA A 274 8.99 3.99 -9.69
C ALA A 274 7.58 3.52 -10.07
N ASP A 275 7.41 2.24 -10.46
CA ASP A 275 6.11 1.71 -10.88
C ASP A 275 5.42 0.89 -9.79
N TYR A 276 6.10 0.65 -8.66
CA TYR A 276 5.56 -0.25 -7.64
C TYR A 276 4.25 0.26 -7.03
N ASP A 277 4.17 1.53 -6.65
CA ASP A 277 2.96 2.14 -6.09
C ASP A 277 1.78 2.06 -7.06
N LYS A 278 2.06 2.25 -8.37
CA LYS A 278 1.06 2.09 -9.44
C LYS A 278 0.55 0.65 -9.53
N VAL A 279 1.46 -0.33 -9.54
CA VAL A 279 1.10 -1.76 -9.60
C VAL A 279 0.26 -2.15 -8.38
N ALA A 280 0.62 -1.70 -7.19
CA ALA A 280 -0.12 -1.99 -5.97
C ALA A 280 -1.58 -1.50 -6.01
N GLN A 281 -1.87 -0.47 -6.80
CA GLN A 281 -3.21 0.11 -6.92
C GLN A 281 -4.09 -0.52 -8.02
N LEU A 282 -3.60 -1.48 -8.78
CA LEU A 282 -4.36 -2.11 -9.85
C LEU A 282 -5.39 -3.12 -9.31
N PRO A 283 -6.70 -2.88 -9.45
CA PRO A 283 -7.73 -3.81 -9.01
C PRO A 283 -7.81 -5.06 -9.90
N PRO A 284 -8.40 -6.16 -9.42
CA PRO A 284 -8.72 -7.32 -10.24
C PRO A 284 -9.45 -6.93 -11.52
N GLY A 285 -9.09 -7.58 -12.63
CA GLY A 285 -9.60 -7.28 -13.98
C GLY A 285 -8.80 -6.20 -14.71
N SER A 286 -7.89 -5.48 -14.05
CA SER A 286 -6.98 -4.54 -14.72
C SER A 286 -6.08 -5.27 -15.70
N LYS A 287 -5.89 -4.68 -16.87
CA LYS A 287 -5.02 -5.20 -17.92
C LYS A 287 -3.69 -4.47 -17.93
N ILE A 288 -2.59 -5.21 -17.99
CA ILE A 288 -1.24 -4.66 -17.97
C ILE A 288 -0.36 -5.27 -19.06
N LYS A 289 0.64 -4.51 -19.48
CA LYS A 289 1.76 -4.97 -20.32
C LYS A 289 3.09 -4.65 -19.67
N PHE A 290 4.08 -5.49 -19.88
CA PHE A 290 5.42 -5.24 -19.38
C PHE A 290 6.29 -4.58 -20.45
N LYS A 291 7.14 -3.65 -20.00
CA LYS A 291 8.14 -2.97 -20.84
C LYS A 291 9.51 -3.06 -20.18
N GLU A 292 10.45 -3.68 -20.88
CA GLU A 292 11.86 -3.71 -20.43
C GLU A 292 12.46 -2.29 -20.48
N VAL A 293 13.19 -1.95 -19.43
CA VAL A 293 14.00 -0.73 -19.36
C VAL A 293 15.41 -1.08 -18.86
N SER A 294 16.40 -0.26 -19.21
CA SER A 294 17.74 -0.39 -18.65
C SER A 294 17.77 0.01 -17.17
N LEU A 295 18.75 -0.49 -16.42
CA LEU A 295 18.94 -0.11 -15.01
C LEU A 295 19.11 1.40 -14.85
N ILE A 296 19.88 2.04 -15.73
CA ILE A 296 20.07 3.50 -15.73
C ILE A 296 18.74 4.25 -15.88
N ASN A 297 17.88 3.79 -16.80
CA ASN A 297 16.57 4.39 -16.98
C ASN A 297 15.66 4.15 -15.75
N ALA A 298 15.72 2.93 -15.16
CA ALA A 298 14.97 2.62 -13.95
C ALA A 298 15.35 3.55 -12.77
N GLU A 299 16.64 3.83 -12.58
CA GLU A 299 17.14 4.77 -11.58
C GLU A 299 16.66 6.21 -11.85
N ASN A 300 16.68 6.66 -13.10
CA ASN A 300 16.19 7.99 -13.46
C ASN A 300 14.69 8.11 -13.21
N TYR A 301 13.88 7.13 -13.61
CA TYR A 301 12.45 7.10 -13.31
C TYR A 301 12.18 7.13 -11.79
N PHE A 302 13.01 6.44 -11.00
CA PHE A 302 12.86 6.47 -9.55
C PHE A 302 13.20 7.83 -8.95
N LYS A 303 14.25 8.51 -9.43
CA LYS A 303 14.57 9.89 -9.02
C LYS A 303 13.43 10.84 -9.34
N ASP A 304 12.87 10.76 -10.55
CA ASP A 304 11.72 11.59 -10.96
C ASP A 304 10.49 11.31 -10.08
N HIS A 305 10.23 10.04 -9.78
CA HIS A 305 9.14 9.65 -8.89
C HIS A 305 9.30 10.25 -7.49
N ILE A 306 10.49 10.15 -6.88
CA ILE A 306 10.77 10.74 -5.56
C ILE A 306 10.62 12.28 -5.61
N ASN A 307 11.16 12.93 -6.63
CA ASN A 307 11.04 14.39 -6.79
C ASN A 307 9.57 14.83 -6.88
N ASN A 308 8.72 14.08 -7.57
CA ASN A 308 7.28 14.34 -7.67
C ASN A 308 6.58 14.21 -6.31
N ILE A 309 6.90 13.18 -5.53
CA ILE A 309 6.33 13.00 -4.18
C ILE A 309 6.78 14.15 -3.28
N GLU A 310 8.07 14.49 -3.27
CA GLU A 310 8.61 15.61 -2.49
C GLU A 310 7.96 16.95 -2.87
N LYS A 311 7.62 17.17 -4.14
CA LYS A 311 6.88 18.35 -4.58
C LYS A 311 5.54 18.43 -3.87
N TYR A 312 4.71 17.38 -3.92
CA TYR A 312 3.42 17.33 -3.21
C TYR A 312 3.58 17.55 -1.69
N ILE A 313 4.60 16.94 -1.09
CA ILE A 313 4.87 17.10 0.35
C ILE A 313 5.23 18.56 0.68
N ARG A 314 6.03 19.24 -0.15
CA ARG A 314 6.41 20.66 0.06
C ARG A 314 5.22 21.62 -0.10
N GLU A 315 4.24 21.27 -0.95
CA GLU A 315 3.02 22.09 -1.13
C GLU A 315 2.17 22.17 0.15
N VAL A 316 2.34 21.23 1.09
CA VAL A 316 1.53 21.14 2.30
C VAL A 316 2.32 21.24 3.62
N LYS A 317 3.62 21.35 3.56
CA LYS A 317 4.47 21.67 4.73
C LYS A 317 4.74 23.15 4.83
#